data_20d752c8155208d3dc2c02a7ac4b2fd4
#
_entry.id   20d752c8155208d3dc2c02a7ac4b2fd4
#
_cell.length_a   1.000
_cell.length_b   1.000
_cell.length_c   1.000
_cell.angle_alpha   90.00
_cell.angle_beta   90.00
_cell.angle_gamma   90.00
#
_symmetry.space_group_name_H-M   'P 1'
#
loop_
_entity.id
_entity.type
_entity.pdbx_description
1 polymer ?
#
loop_
_entity_poly.entity_id
_entity_poly.type
_entity_poly.pdbx_seq_one_letter_code
_entity_poly.pdbx_strand_id
1 'polypeptide(L)'
;MSEDIEMVFSSCVEWFKDWVDADPPTLADQWDLAQWMEHEMTEATKSFLTYGFRTARARNDAIMILRGLYYEYYLFQRQLALAKLTPNPIPVERLPKLPQSNQKSAAWHAESRDMLSGHEFGPVCVGGQGEYNAVVAKKCAPAAHIAEDATIESRTVYLTPEGGALSAFKWGWRYEPVARDLFEAIVAEGRVFDGLGRIRHTTLARLGASPDGLIMDGPRAGRLVEIKCPSSRTLDGNIPTRYYCQMQLQAEVCDVEAVEYVEVSFGAVPQDKVSNDILTMSKKPYIGKVCVVAKDSTTQPQDYQYAYSPLFPATRKGLKDCIEWTSEGVIMESSVWYVKDWFNQTVPRNRRWWDDVGYPAYVEFWQDVEAARKDKRYKTKPLFVEEPDVEPDVEPIEGSEELEETDHISVDSEVATDDHTSVVSETNDAIGVESDECEASSPDSE
;
A
#
# COMPACT_ATOMS: atom_id res chain seq x y z
N MET A 1 4.70 -33.87 20.06
CA MET A 1 5.05 -32.86 21.06
C MET A 1 5.04 -33.55 22.43
N SER A 2 5.91 -33.16 23.38
CA SER A 2 5.78 -33.69 24.76
C SER A 2 4.54 -33.05 25.41
N GLU A 3 3.90 -33.77 26.35
CA GLU A 3 2.74 -33.25 27.11
C GLU A 3 3.03 -31.89 27.76
N ASP A 4 4.27 -31.65 28.17
CA ASP A 4 4.71 -30.38 28.77
C ASP A 4 4.64 -29.21 27.77
N ILE A 5 4.96 -29.47 26.51
CA ILE A 5 4.91 -28.44 25.44
C ILE A 5 3.45 -28.09 25.15
N GLU A 6 2.58 -29.09 25.08
CA GLU A 6 1.17 -28.92 24.80
C GLU A 6 0.48 -28.13 25.91
N MET A 7 0.84 -28.39 27.17
CA MET A 7 0.35 -27.66 28.33
C MET A 7 0.81 -26.19 28.30
N VAL A 8 2.08 -25.91 27.97
CA VAL A 8 2.59 -24.54 27.86
C VAL A 8 1.86 -23.78 26.75
N PHE A 9 1.66 -24.39 25.60
CA PHE A 9 0.92 -23.76 24.50
C PHE A 9 -0.53 -23.45 24.91
N SER A 10 -1.22 -24.41 25.54
CA SER A 10 -2.59 -24.21 25.99
C SER A 10 -2.70 -23.05 26.99
N SER A 11 -1.81 -22.99 27.97
CA SER A 11 -1.78 -21.88 28.95
C SER A 11 -1.49 -20.52 28.32
N CYS A 12 -0.60 -20.46 27.34
CA CYS A 12 -0.33 -19.22 26.59
C CYS A 12 -1.54 -18.79 25.75
N VAL A 13 -2.25 -19.72 25.14
CA VAL A 13 -3.46 -19.43 24.36
C VAL A 13 -4.59 -18.95 25.26
N GLU A 14 -4.79 -19.56 26.43
CA GLU A 14 -5.80 -19.13 27.41
C GLU A 14 -5.50 -17.73 27.93
N TRP A 15 -4.27 -17.47 28.34
CA TRP A 15 -3.85 -16.14 28.77
C TRP A 15 -4.03 -15.07 27.70
N PHE A 16 -3.73 -15.38 26.44
CA PHE A 16 -3.96 -14.48 25.33
C PHE A 16 -5.45 -14.20 25.11
N LYS A 17 -6.30 -15.23 25.21
CA LYS A 17 -7.76 -15.06 25.12
C LYS A 17 -8.28 -14.16 26.24
N ASP A 18 -7.84 -14.39 27.48
CA ASP A 18 -8.25 -13.57 28.62
C ASP A 18 -7.86 -12.11 28.43
N TRP A 19 -6.67 -11.85 27.87
CA TRP A 19 -6.22 -10.50 27.57
C TRP A 19 -7.07 -9.86 26.45
N VAL A 20 -7.34 -10.61 25.38
CA VAL A 20 -8.22 -10.18 24.27
C VAL A 20 -9.63 -9.85 24.77
N ASP A 21 -10.18 -10.68 25.64
CA ASP A 21 -11.54 -10.52 26.17
C ASP A 21 -11.62 -9.35 27.17
N ALA A 22 -10.51 -8.99 27.81
CA ALA A 22 -10.45 -7.86 28.73
C ALA A 22 -10.50 -6.50 28.03
N ASP A 23 -9.94 -6.38 26.80
CA ASP A 23 -9.91 -5.12 26.05
C ASP A 23 -10.11 -5.34 24.53
N PRO A 24 -11.30 -5.81 24.13
CA PRO A 24 -11.58 -6.15 22.74
C PRO A 24 -11.41 -5.02 21.72
N PRO A 25 -11.62 -3.73 22.04
CA PRO A 25 -11.42 -2.64 21.07
C PRO A 25 -9.98 -2.44 20.63
N THR A 26 -9.01 -2.66 21.50
CA THR A 26 -7.59 -2.46 21.20
C THR A 26 -7.05 -3.50 20.23
N LEU A 27 -7.64 -4.67 20.17
CA LEU A 27 -7.26 -5.75 19.25
C LEU A 27 -7.72 -5.56 17.80
N ALA A 28 -8.56 -4.59 17.55
CA ALA A 28 -8.95 -4.26 16.18
C ALA A 28 -7.79 -3.65 15.39
N ASP A 29 -6.68 -3.29 16.06
CA ASP A 29 -5.58 -2.54 15.48
C ASP A 29 -4.27 -3.34 15.47
N GLN A 30 -3.57 -3.32 14.33
CA GLN A 30 -2.28 -4.01 14.16
C GLN A 30 -1.17 -3.46 15.04
N TRP A 31 -1.24 -2.17 15.41
CA TRP A 31 -0.24 -1.54 16.27
C TRP A 31 -0.32 -2.08 17.71
N ASP A 32 -1.52 -2.21 18.25
CA ASP A 32 -1.73 -2.74 19.59
C ASP A 32 -1.25 -4.20 19.69
N LEU A 33 -1.49 -5.00 18.63
CA LEU A 33 -0.95 -6.36 18.57
C LEU A 33 0.57 -6.37 18.53
N ALA A 34 1.20 -5.52 17.71
CA ALA A 34 2.65 -5.45 17.60
C ALA A 34 3.27 -5.07 18.95
N GLN A 35 2.73 -4.07 19.63
CA GLN A 35 3.16 -3.67 20.98
C GLN A 35 3.01 -4.81 21.98
N TRP A 36 1.87 -5.48 21.97
CA TRP A 36 1.62 -6.61 22.82
C TRP A 36 2.59 -7.77 22.58
N MET A 37 2.80 -8.14 21.30
CA MET A 37 3.72 -9.23 20.94
C MET A 37 5.17 -8.92 21.32
N GLU A 38 5.58 -7.66 21.20
CA GLU A 38 6.96 -7.25 21.48
C GLU A 38 7.25 -7.14 22.97
N HIS A 39 6.32 -6.64 23.75
CA HIS A 39 6.54 -6.35 25.17
C HIS A 39 6.03 -7.46 26.10
N GLU A 40 4.77 -7.81 26.05
CA GLU A 40 4.15 -8.69 27.03
C GLU A 40 4.26 -10.18 26.72
N MET A 41 4.04 -10.57 25.49
CA MET A 41 4.13 -11.97 25.10
C MET A 41 5.57 -12.50 25.22
N THR A 42 6.57 -11.68 24.86
CA THR A 42 7.97 -12.08 24.98
C THR A 42 8.37 -12.27 26.44
N GLU A 43 7.95 -11.42 27.35
CA GLU A 43 8.28 -11.55 28.78
C GLU A 43 7.46 -12.67 29.45
N ALA A 44 6.16 -12.75 29.19
CA ALA A 44 5.31 -13.80 29.78
C ALA A 44 5.69 -15.21 29.31
N THR A 45 5.98 -15.38 28.03
CA THR A 45 6.37 -16.70 27.49
C THR A 45 7.83 -17.05 27.77
N LYS A 46 8.71 -16.07 27.99
CA LYS A 46 10.15 -16.27 28.19
C LYS A 46 10.45 -17.11 29.44
N SER A 47 9.75 -16.90 30.52
CA SER A 47 9.89 -17.70 31.73
C SER A 47 9.44 -19.15 31.51
N PHE A 48 8.29 -19.37 30.88
CA PHE A 48 7.78 -20.73 30.58
C PHE A 48 8.71 -21.43 29.57
N LEU A 49 9.16 -20.76 28.52
CA LEU A 49 10.00 -21.33 27.49
C LEU A 49 11.44 -21.60 27.97
N THR A 50 11.89 -20.93 29.05
CA THR A 50 13.21 -21.16 29.63
C THR A 50 13.26 -22.49 30.39
N TYR A 51 12.20 -22.90 31.01
CA TYR A 51 12.13 -24.13 31.82
C TYR A 51 11.68 -25.36 31.01
N GLY A 52 10.91 -25.19 29.94
CA GLY A 52 10.34 -26.29 29.15
C GLY A 52 11.19 -26.79 27.99
N PHE A 53 12.16 -26.01 27.50
CA PHE A 53 12.94 -26.36 26.30
C PHE A 53 14.44 -26.45 26.60
N ARG A 54 15.03 -27.61 26.28
CA ARG A 54 16.44 -27.90 26.56
C ARG A 54 17.42 -27.15 25.65
N THR A 55 17.01 -26.66 24.49
CA THR A 55 17.88 -25.97 23.53
C THR A 55 17.33 -24.60 23.14
N ALA A 56 18.23 -23.66 22.82
CA ALA A 56 17.85 -22.33 22.33
C ALA A 56 17.06 -22.42 21.01
N ARG A 57 17.40 -23.37 20.14
CA ARG A 57 16.67 -23.59 18.88
C ARG A 57 15.22 -23.99 19.14
N ALA A 58 14.99 -24.99 20.00
CA ALA A 58 13.64 -25.44 20.33
C ALA A 58 12.78 -24.32 20.97
N ARG A 59 13.40 -23.43 21.78
CA ARG A 59 12.73 -22.25 22.32
C ARG A 59 12.32 -21.26 21.21
N ASN A 60 13.23 -20.97 20.29
CA ASN A 60 12.94 -20.05 19.19
C ASN A 60 11.85 -20.60 18.26
N ASP A 61 11.92 -21.90 17.92
CA ASP A 61 10.91 -22.56 17.11
C ASP A 61 9.53 -22.50 17.79
N ALA A 62 9.47 -22.72 19.11
CA ALA A 62 8.23 -22.60 19.89
C ALA A 62 7.69 -21.17 19.92
N ILE A 63 8.54 -20.14 20.08
CA ILE A 63 8.16 -18.73 20.02
C ILE A 63 7.57 -18.40 18.65
N MET A 64 8.18 -18.86 17.56
CA MET A 64 7.67 -18.60 16.22
C MET A 64 6.31 -19.26 15.98
N ILE A 65 6.10 -20.48 16.46
CA ILE A 65 4.79 -21.16 16.36
C ILE A 65 3.73 -20.40 17.17
N LEU A 66 4.04 -20.02 18.42
CA LEU A 66 3.12 -19.24 19.26
C LEU A 66 2.75 -17.90 18.61
N ARG A 67 3.72 -17.18 18.08
CA ARG A 67 3.47 -15.94 17.34
C ARG A 67 2.53 -16.15 16.17
N GLY A 68 2.72 -17.23 15.40
CA GLY A 68 1.82 -17.58 14.31
C GLY A 68 0.38 -17.84 14.77
N LEU A 69 0.21 -18.64 15.83
CA LEU A 69 -1.12 -18.94 16.40
C LEU A 69 -1.82 -17.69 16.93
N TYR A 70 -1.08 -16.81 17.61
CA TYR A 70 -1.64 -15.56 18.13
C TYR A 70 -2.01 -14.61 17.02
N TYR A 71 -1.21 -14.54 15.97
CA TYR A 71 -1.51 -13.73 14.79
C TYR A 71 -2.79 -14.18 14.10
N GLU A 72 -2.99 -15.48 13.91
CA GLU A 72 -4.21 -16.05 13.33
C GLU A 72 -5.45 -15.75 14.22
N TYR A 73 -5.31 -15.91 15.54
CA TYR A 73 -6.38 -15.56 16.48
C TYR A 73 -6.70 -14.06 16.45
N TYR A 74 -5.69 -13.21 16.41
CA TYR A 74 -5.85 -11.77 16.27
C TYR A 74 -6.59 -11.40 14.97
N LEU A 75 -6.22 -11.98 13.84
CA LEU A 75 -6.91 -11.74 12.57
C LEU A 75 -8.39 -12.12 12.64
N PHE A 76 -8.69 -13.23 13.29
CA PHE A 76 -10.07 -13.66 13.50
C PHE A 76 -10.86 -12.67 14.38
N GLN A 77 -10.32 -12.29 15.54
CA GLN A 77 -10.95 -11.30 16.43
C GLN A 77 -11.11 -9.94 15.76
N ARG A 78 -10.10 -9.53 15.00
CA ARG A 78 -10.14 -8.32 14.21
C ARG A 78 -11.29 -8.34 13.19
N GLN A 79 -11.48 -9.43 12.46
CA GLN A 79 -12.59 -9.56 11.52
C GLN A 79 -13.93 -9.44 12.25
N LEU A 80 -14.07 -10.05 13.42
CA LEU A 80 -15.28 -9.92 14.23
C LEU A 80 -15.51 -8.48 14.72
N ALA A 81 -14.45 -7.77 15.12
CA ALA A 81 -14.53 -6.37 15.54
C ALA A 81 -14.90 -5.46 14.37
N LEU A 82 -14.29 -5.65 13.21
CA LEU A 82 -14.59 -4.90 11.98
C LEU A 82 -16.04 -5.13 11.50
N ALA A 83 -16.56 -6.34 11.66
CA ALA A 83 -17.95 -6.65 11.35
C ALA A 83 -18.95 -5.93 12.28
N LYS A 84 -18.52 -5.54 13.49
CA LYS A 84 -19.33 -4.78 14.45
C LYS A 84 -19.19 -3.25 14.27
N LEU A 85 -18.23 -2.78 13.47
CA LEU A 85 -18.13 -1.36 13.16
C LEU A 85 -19.41 -0.94 12.44
N THR A 86 -20.22 -0.16 13.14
CA THR A 86 -21.38 0.48 12.51
C THR A 86 -20.90 1.45 11.44
N PRO A 87 -21.67 1.62 10.36
CA PRO A 87 -21.43 2.71 9.43
C PRO A 87 -21.25 4.01 10.22
N ASN A 88 -20.29 4.85 9.80
CA ASN A 88 -20.04 6.12 10.47
C ASN A 88 -21.38 6.91 10.62
N PRO A 89 -21.79 7.25 11.84
CA PRO A 89 -23.04 8.00 12.05
C PRO A 89 -22.98 9.42 11.48
N ILE A 90 -21.78 9.92 11.15
CA ILE A 90 -21.62 11.21 10.51
C ILE A 90 -22.11 11.12 9.07
N PRO A 91 -23.01 12.03 8.63
CA PRO A 91 -23.47 12.04 7.24
C PRO A 91 -22.29 12.06 6.28
N VAL A 92 -22.24 11.09 5.36
CA VAL A 92 -21.15 10.93 4.38
C VAL A 92 -20.91 12.23 3.59
N GLU A 93 -21.99 12.98 3.33
CA GLU A 93 -21.94 14.26 2.62
C GLU A 93 -21.30 15.40 3.42
N ARG A 94 -20.96 15.20 4.69
CA ARG A 94 -20.32 16.24 5.52
C ARG A 94 -18.94 16.58 4.99
N LEU A 95 -18.10 15.58 4.72
CA LEU A 95 -16.71 15.81 4.32
C LEU A 95 -16.59 16.59 3.01
N PRO A 96 -17.33 16.27 1.93
CA PRO A 96 -17.30 17.06 0.70
C PRO A 96 -17.76 18.52 0.86
N LYS A 97 -18.55 18.83 1.89
CA LYS A 97 -19.07 20.17 2.15
C LYS A 97 -18.18 21.03 3.05
N LEU A 98 -17.15 20.44 3.66
CA LEU A 98 -16.19 21.21 4.46
C LEU A 98 -15.38 22.16 3.57
N PRO A 99 -14.97 23.34 4.09
CA PRO A 99 -13.97 24.16 3.43
C PRO A 99 -12.68 23.37 3.24
N GLN A 100 -12.20 23.28 2.00
CA GLN A 100 -11.04 22.48 1.65
C GLN A 100 -10.34 23.05 0.42
N SER A 101 -9.02 22.95 0.40
CA SER A 101 -8.21 23.35 -0.75
C SER A 101 -8.10 22.16 -1.70
N ASN A 102 -8.42 22.37 -2.97
CA ASN A 102 -8.26 21.32 -3.97
C ASN A 102 -6.81 20.80 -3.97
N GLN A 103 -6.65 19.48 -4.01
CA GLN A 103 -5.33 18.87 -4.03
C GLN A 103 -4.50 19.46 -5.18
N LYS A 104 -3.21 19.76 -4.86
CA LYS A 104 -2.24 20.27 -5.83
C LYS A 104 -2.55 21.69 -6.39
N SER A 105 -3.56 22.36 -5.86
CA SER A 105 -3.79 23.79 -6.17
C SER A 105 -2.74 24.69 -5.52
N ALA A 106 -2.62 25.93 -6.01
CA ALA A 106 -1.75 26.94 -5.40
C ALA A 106 -2.07 27.15 -3.90
N ALA A 107 -3.35 27.18 -3.54
CA ALA A 107 -3.80 27.27 -2.14
C ALA A 107 -3.32 26.06 -1.32
N TRP A 108 -3.45 24.86 -1.87
CA TRP A 108 -2.98 23.61 -1.23
C TRP A 108 -1.46 23.65 -0.95
N HIS A 109 -0.66 24.11 -1.91
CA HIS A 109 0.79 24.25 -1.75
C HIS A 109 1.16 25.36 -0.75
N ALA A 110 0.48 26.49 -0.79
CA ALA A 110 0.70 27.58 0.16
C ALA A 110 0.43 27.15 1.62
N GLU A 111 -0.62 26.35 1.84
CA GLU A 111 -0.96 25.81 3.15
C GLU A 111 0.07 24.78 3.68
N SER A 112 0.76 24.07 2.79
CA SER A 112 1.69 22.98 3.17
C SER A 112 2.80 23.41 4.12
N ARG A 113 3.20 24.68 4.10
CA ARG A 113 4.22 25.22 5.00
C ARG A 113 3.78 25.24 6.47
N ASP A 114 2.52 25.57 6.71
CA ASP A 114 1.98 25.77 8.05
C ASP A 114 1.00 24.67 8.47
N MET A 115 1.07 23.52 7.78
CA MET A 115 0.21 22.38 8.03
C MET A 115 0.99 21.07 7.90
N LEU A 116 0.90 20.19 8.89
CA LEU A 116 1.39 18.82 8.83
C LEU A 116 0.33 17.96 8.15
N SER A 117 0.73 17.24 7.11
CA SER A 117 -0.17 16.42 6.29
C SER A 117 0.13 14.93 6.40
N GLY A 118 -0.76 14.08 5.89
CA GLY A 118 -0.70 12.63 6.09
C GLY A 118 0.63 12.00 5.70
N HIS A 119 1.14 12.28 4.49
CA HIS A 119 2.40 11.71 4.02
C HIS A 119 3.64 12.17 4.81
N GLU A 120 3.58 13.34 5.47
CA GLU A 120 4.65 13.86 6.33
C GLU A 120 4.58 13.30 7.75
N PHE A 121 3.43 12.74 8.14
CA PHE A 121 3.20 12.31 9.51
C PHE A 121 3.95 11.03 9.87
N GLY A 122 4.06 10.09 8.92
CA GLY A 122 4.89 8.89 9.10
C GLY A 122 6.35 9.23 9.43
N PRO A 123 7.06 10.02 8.62
CA PRO A 123 8.38 10.54 8.95
C PRO A 123 8.49 11.23 10.30
N VAL A 124 7.44 11.94 10.74
CA VAL A 124 7.43 12.63 12.04
C VAL A 124 7.28 11.66 13.21
N CYS A 125 6.42 10.64 13.08
CA CYS A 125 6.14 9.69 14.18
C CYS A 125 7.19 8.58 14.31
N VAL A 126 7.66 8.04 13.16
CA VAL A 126 8.46 6.81 13.13
C VAL A 126 9.67 6.89 12.19
N GLY A 127 9.90 8.03 11.58
CA GLY A 127 11.05 8.24 10.69
C GLY A 127 12.36 8.37 11.45
N GLY A 128 13.48 8.12 10.75
CA GLY A 128 14.80 8.43 11.26
C GLY A 128 15.03 9.95 11.35
N GLN A 129 16.07 10.36 12.10
CA GLN A 129 16.37 11.79 12.34
C GLN A 129 16.53 12.60 11.03
N GLY A 130 17.04 11.97 9.96
CA GLY A 130 17.20 12.62 8.66
C GLY A 130 15.85 12.95 8.00
N GLU A 131 14.91 12.02 8.01
CA GLU A 131 13.56 12.22 7.47
C GLU A 131 12.78 13.27 8.28
N TYR A 132 12.84 13.18 9.61
CA TYR A 132 12.24 14.16 10.50
C TYR A 132 12.78 15.57 10.21
N ASN A 133 14.11 15.73 10.14
CA ASN A 133 14.76 17.00 9.85
C ASN A 133 14.40 17.54 8.46
N ALA A 134 14.21 16.68 7.47
CA ALA A 134 13.76 17.10 6.14
C ALA A 134 12.35 17.71 6.18
N VAL A 135 11.43 17.12 6.96
CA VAL A 135 10.09 17.70 7.15
C VAL A 135 10.17 19.04 7.88
N VAL A 136 10.99 19.16 8.95
CA VAL A 136 11.22 20.43 9.65
C VAL A 136 11.76 21.50 8.69
N ALA A 137 12.77 21.16 7.88
CA ALA A 137 13.36 22.07 6.90
C ALA A 137 12.33 22.56 5.88
N LYS A 138 11.49 21.65 5.37
CA LYS A 138 10.38 21.98 4.45
C LYS A 138 9.41 23.00 5.07
N LYS A 139 9.07 22.88 6.37
CA LYS A 139 8.21 23.84 7.08
C LYS A 139 8.90 25.18 7.37
N CYS A 140 10.23 25.20 7.40
CA CYS A 140 11.02 26.42 7.62
C CYS A 140 11.31 27.18 6.32
N ALA A 141 11.16 26.56 5.16
CA ALA A 141 11.40 27.20 3.87
C ALA A 141 10.54 28.47 3.71
N PRO A 142 11.07 29.54 3.07
CA PRO A 142 10.27 30.70 2.72
C PRO A 142 9.04 30.27 1.93
N ALA A 143 7.90 30.96 2.15
CA ALA A 143 6.74 30.75 1.31
C ALA A 143 7.15 30.94 -0.16
N ALA A 144 6.91 29.93 -0.99
CA ALA A 144 7.09 30.10 -2.42
C ALA A 144 6.20 31.24 -2.86
N HIS A 145 6.74 32.27 -3.53
CA HIS A 145 5.92 33.21 -4.28
C HIS A 145 5.33 32.40 -5.45
N ILE A 146 4.15 31.84 -5.22
CA ILE A 146 3.35 31.29 -6.28
C ILE A 146 2.79 32.53 -7.00
N ALA A 147 3.18 32.74 -8.24
CA ALA A 147 2.58 33.79 -9.06
C ALA A 147 1.06 33.61 -9.02
N GLU A 148 0.31 34.70 -8.78
CA GLU A 148 -1.16 34.65 -8.69
C GLU A 148 -1.80 34.05 -9.95
N ASP A 149 -1.11 34.05 -11.07
CA ASP A 149 -1.51 33.47 -12.36
C ASP A 149 -1.12 31.99 -12.56
N ALA A 150 -0.41 31.38 -11.64
CA ALA A 150 -0.14 29.95 -11.73
C ALA A 150 -1.40 29.18 -11.30
N THR A 151 -2.35 29.08 -12.19
CA THR A 151 -3.33 27.99 -12.20
C THR A 151 -2.54 26.69 -12.40
N ILE A 152 -2.03 26.15 -11.29
CA ILE A 152 -1.56 24.76 -11.25
C ILE A 152 -2.82 23.90 -11.21
N GLU A 153 -3.65 24.05 -12.23
CA GLU A 153 -4.60 23.06 -12.65
C GLU A 153 -3.87 22.12 -13.57
N SER A 154 -3.14 21.22 -13.02
CA SER A 154 -2.87 20.04 -13.83
C SER A 154 -2.37 18.94 -12.92
N ARG A 155 -3.08 17.86 -12.89
CA ARG A 155 -2.44 16.58 -12.73
C ARG A 155 -1.32 16.56 -13.76
N THR A 156 -0.09 16.79 -13.34
CA THR A 156 1.04 16.76 -14.27
C THR A 156 1.07 15.38 -14.91
N VAL A 157 0.88 15.33 -16.21
CA VAL A 157 0.86 14.09 -16.97
C VAL A 157 2.27 13.82 -17.45
N TYR A 158 2.74 12.60 -17.25
CA TYR A 158 4.08 12.19 -17.56
C TYR A 158 4.07 11.15 -18.67
N LEU A 159 4.84 11.41 -19.73
CA LEU A 159 5.21 10.39 -20.70
C LEU A 159 6.27 9.45 -20.09
N THR A 160 6.20 8.19 -20.45
CA THR A 160 7.28 7.25 -20.13
C THR A 160 8.54 7.65 -20.90
N PRO A 161 9.70 7.83 -20.26
CA PRO A 161 10.93 8.16 -20.97
C PRO A 161 11.28 7.08 -21.99
N GLU A 162 11.87 7.48 -23.13
CA GLU A 162 12.30 6.53 -24.14
C GLU A 162 13.37 5.59 -23.57
N GLY A 163 13.11 4.28 -23.64
CA GLY A 163 13.99 3.24 -23.06
C GLY A 163 14.05 3.20 -21.52
N GLY A 164 13.22 3.98 -20.81
CA GLY A 164 13.19 4.09 -19.36
C GLY A 164 11.84 3.72 -18.75
N ALA A 165 11.70 4.03 -17.47
CA ALA A 165 10.47 3.84 -16.70
C ALA A 165 10.07 5.15 -16.00
N LEU A 166 8.80 5.24 -15.59
CA LEU A 166 8.34 6.31 -14.71
C LEU A 166 8.96 6.13 -13.33
N SER A 167 9.31 7.24 -12.66
CA SER A 167 9.62 7.20 -11.24
C SER A 167 8.43 6.71 -10.43
N ALA A 168 8.68 6.25 -9.21
CA ALA A 168 7.63 5.70 -8.32
C ALA A 168 6.47 6.68 -8.13
N PHE A 169 6.77 7.97 -7.95
CA PHE A 169 5.78 9.04 -7.81
C PHE A 169 4.92 9.21 -9.07
N LYS A 170 5.54 9.30 -10.25
CA LYS A 170 4.85 9.45 -11.54
C LYS A 170 4.01 8.21 -11.88
N TRP A 171 4.51 7.05 -11.48
CA TRP A 171 3.80 5.78 -11.60
C TRP A 171 2.55 5.76 -10.70
N GLY A 172 2.69 6.11 -9.43
CA GLY A 172 1.57 6.23 -8.50
C GLY A 172 0.47 7.13 -9.04
N TRP A 173 0.82 8.31 -9.52
CA TRP A 173 -0.14 9.25 -10.10
C TRP A 173 -0.89 8.73 -11.32
N ARG A 174 -0.21 7.94 -12.16
CA ARG A 174 -0.85 7.33 -13.34
C ARG A 174 -1.86 6.26 -12.95
N TYR A 175 -1.58 5.47 -11.92
CA TYR A 175 -2.36 4.27 -11.60
C TYR A 175 -3.32 4.41 -10.41
N GLU A 176 -3.21 5.45 -9.60
CA GLU A 176 -4.14 5.72 -8.49
C GLU A 176 -5.61 5.72 -8.90
N PRO A 177 -6.04 6.40 -10.00
CA PRO A 177 -7.42 6.34 -10.47
C PRO A 177 -7.86 4.92 -10.85
N VAL A 178 -6.98 4.16 -11.48
CA VAL A 178 -7.25 2.76 -11.86
C VAL A 178 -7.42 1.88 -10.62
N ALA A 179 -6.56 2.06 -9.61
CA ALA A 179 -6.66 1.31 -8.35
C ALA A 179 -7.96 1.61 -7.61
N ARG A 180 -8.41 2.89 -7.64
CA ARG A 180 -9.69 3.30 -7.08
C ARG A 180 -10.87 2.62 -7.79
N ASP A 181 -10.89 2.65 -9.12
CA ASP A 181 -11.96 2.02 -9.91
C ASP A 181 -12.00 0.51 -9.68
N LEU A 182 -10.84 -0.14 -9.58
CA LEU A 182 -10.74 -1.55 -9.21
C LEU A 182 -11.26 -1.82 -7.79
N PHE A 183 -10.90 -0.96 -6.83
CA PHE A 183 -11.37 -1.11 -5.45
C PHE A 183 -12.90 -0.95 -5.37
N GLU A 184 -13.45 0.03 -6.07
CA GLU A 184 -14.90 0.23 -6.17
C GLU A 184 -15.58 -1.02 -6.76
N ALA A 185 -15.05 -1.55 -7.85
CA ALA A 185 -15.63 -2.70 -8.54
C ALA A 185 -15.52 -4.04 -7.78
N ILE A 186 -14.50 -4.21 -6.93
CA ILE A 186 -14.15 -5.51 -6.31
C ILE A 186 -14.49 -5.56 -4.82
N VAL A 187 -14.33 -4.46 -4.08
CA VAL A 187 -14.30 -4.47 -2.60
C VAL A 187 -15.27 -3.50 -1.95
N ALA A 188 -15.38 -2.28 -2.46
CA ALA A 188 -16.08 -1.21 -1.77
C ALA A 188 -17.57 -1.49 -1.56
N GLU A 189 -18.19 -2.22 -2.48
CA GLU A 189 -19.66 -2.45 -2.50
C GLU A 189 -20.45 -1.14 -2.42
N GLY A 190 -19.87 -0.06 -2.97
CA GLY A 190 -20.40 1.29 -2.95
C GLY A 190 -19.49 2.23 -3.73
N ARG A 191 -20.00 3.41 -4.08
CA ARG A 191 -19.30 4.41 -4.87
C ARG A 191 -18.19 5.09 -4.07
N VAL A 192 -17.02 5.23 -4.65
CA VAL A 192 -15.88 5.97 -4.07
C VAL A 192 -15.82 7.37 -4.68
N PHE A 193 -15.99 8.39 -3.83
CA PHE A 193 -15.84 9.80 -4.20
C PHE A 193 -14.39 10.24 -4.05
N ASP A 194 -13.80 10.79 -5.12
CA ASP A 194 -12.39 11.21 -5.21
C ASP A 194 -12.18 12.73 -5.17
N GLY A 195 -13.25 13.46 -4.95
CA GLY A 195 -13.23 14.94 -4.97
C GLY A 195 -12.85 15.60 -3.64
N LEU A 196 -12.27 14.85 -2.66
CA LEU A 196 -11.80 15.44 -1.42
C LEU A 196 -10.49 16.21 -1.66
N GLY A 197 -10.47 17.45 -1.16
CA GLY A 197 -9.26 18.26 -1.07
C GLY A 197 -8.55 18.08 0.26
N ARG A 198 -7.83 19.14 0.69
CA ARG A 198 -7.23 19.17 2.02
C ARG A 198 -8.26 19.59 3.05
N ILE A 199 -8.64 18.66 3.90
CA ILE A 199 -9.50 18.88 5.05
C ILE A 199 -8.62 19.28 6.23
N ARG A 200 -9.02 20.33 6.96
CA ARG A 200 -8.33 20.77 8.17
C ARG A 200 -8.94 20.16 9.40
N HIS A 201 -8.11 19.83 10.38
CA HIS A 201 -8.59 19.39 11.69
C HIS A 201 -9.37 20.51 12.38
N THR A 202 -10.45 20.17 13.07
CA THR A 202 -11.39 21.15 13.65
C THR A 202 -10.78 22.00 14.76
N THR A 203 -9.84 21.45 15.54
CA THR A 203 -9.22 22.11 16.70
C THR A 203 -7.70 22.28 16.56
N LEU A 204 -7.02 21.42 15.81
CA LEU A 204 -5.57 21.47 15.60
C LEU A 204 -5.30 22.20 14.27
N ALA A 205 -5.15 23.52 14.34
CA ALA A 205 -5.10 24.40 13.17
C ALA A 205 -3.99 24.06 12.14
N ARG A 206 -2.93 23.37 12.58
CA ARG A 206 -1.77 22.99 11.73
C ARG A 206 -1.78 21.52 11.35
N LEU A 207 -2.93 20.88 11.35
CA LEU A 207 -3.11 19.48 10.98
C LEU A 207 -4.15 19.36 9.88
N GLY A 208 -3.83 18.60 8.83
CA GLY A 208 -4.75 18.40 7.72
C GLY A 208 -4.52 17.11 6.97
N ALA A 209 -5.54 16.65 6.28
CA ALA A 209 -5.52 15.42 5.50
C ALA A 209 -6.11 15.62 4.10
N SER A 210 -5.60 14.89 3.14
CA SER A 210 -6.11 14.80 1.77
C SER A 210 -6.27 13.31 1.43
N PRO A 211 -7.39 12.68 1.82
CA PRO A 211 -7.65 11.28 1.50
C PRO A 211 -7.81 11.07 0.00
N ASP A 212 -7.45 9.88 -0.49
CA ASP A 212 -7.57 9.51 -1.91
C ASP A 212 -9.01 9.18 -2.30
N GLY A 213 -9.88 8.89 -1.31
CA GLY A 213 -11.29 8.65 -1.54
C GLY A 213 -12.13 8.60 -0.28
N LEU A 214 -13.46 8.64 -0.50
CA LEU A 214 -14.51 8.48 0.52
C LEU A 214 -15.58 7.54 -0.05
N ILE A 215 -15.91 6.48 0.67
CA ILE A 215 -16.99 5.56 0.29
C ILE A 215 -18.33 6.22 0.65
N MET A 216 -19.15 6.46 -0.37
CA MET A 216 -20.37 7.26 -0.24
C MET A 216 -21.60 6.44 0.15
N ASP A 217 -21.64 5.18 -0.18
CA ASP A 217 -22.79 4.29 0.04
C ASP A 217 -22.34 2.85 0.30
N GLY A 218 -23.30 1.94 0.53
CA GLY A 218 -23.02 0.55 0.83
C GLY A 218 -22.57 0.30 2.28
N PRO A 219 -22.14 -0.94 2.60
CA PRO A 219 -21.82 -1.35 3.97
C PRO A 219 -20.55 -0.69 4.54
N ARG A 220 -19.73 -0.12 3.69
CA ARG A 220 -18.50 0.60 4.06
C ARG A 220 -18.65 2.13 3.99
N ALA A 221 -19.88 2.64 3.83
CA ALA A 221 -20.13 4.08 3.73
C ALA A 221 -19.48 4.86 4.89
N GLY A 222 -18.88 6.01 4.58
CA GLY A 222 -18.22 6.87 5.55
C GLY A 222 -16.77 6.49 5.87
N ARG A 223 -16.23 5.41 5.31
CA ARG A 223 -14.80 5.09 5.41
C ARG A 223 -14.01 5.85 4.35
N LEU A 224 -12.84 6.32 4.73
CA LEU A 224 -11.87 6.86 3.76
C LEU A 224 -11.19 5.74 2.98
N VAL A 225 -10.56 6.11 1.89
CA VAL A 225 -9.71 5.22 1.10
C VAL A 225 -8.32 5.84 0.99
N GLU A 226 -7.28 5.05 1.27
CA GLU A 226 -5.87 5.39 1.03
C GLU A 226 -5.30 4.39 0.04
N ILE A 227 -4.79 4.90 -1.09
CA ILE A 227 -4.36 4.10 -2.24
C ILE A 227 -2.84 4.19 -2.40
N LYS A 228 -2.20 3.04 -2.60
CA LYS A 228 -0.78 2.95 -2.94
C LYS A 228 -0.59 2.10 -4.20
N CYS A 229 0.15 2.65 -5.15
CA CYS A 229 0.50 1.97 -6.40
C CYS A 229 2.03 1.88 -6.53
N PRO A 230 2.70 0.98 -5.78
CA PRO A 230 4.16 0.88 -5.84
C PRO A 230 4.61 0.41 -7.24
N SER A 231 5.71 0.99 -7.74
CA SER A 231 6.30 0.61 -9.04
C SER A 231 7.15 -0.65 -8.95
N SER A 232 7.83 -0.88 -7.82
CA SER A 232 8.81 -1.96 -7.64
C SER A 232 8.64 -2.79 -6.38
N ARG A 233 8.00 -2.28 -5.32
CA ARG A 233 7.84 -3.01 -4.06
C ARG A 233 6.96 -4.25 -4.25
N THR A 234 7.40 -5.38 -3.71
CA THR A 234 6.59 -6.59 -3.59
C THR A 234 5.62 -6.44 -2.43
N LEU A 235 4.35 -6.79 -2.64
CA LEU A 235 3.35 -6.73 -1.58
C LEU A 235 3.55 -7.94 -0.65
N ASP A 236 3.79 -7.69 0.62
CA ASP A 236 4.03 -8.69 1.65
C ASP A 236 2.80 -8.94 2.55
N GLY A 237 1.68 -8.26 2.26
CA GLY A 237 0.47 -8.33 3.06
C GLY A 237 0.49 -7.50 4.34
N ASN A 238 1.54 -6.69 4.55
CA ASN A 238 1.66 -5.81 5.70
C ASN A 238 1.51 -4.35 5.29
N ILE A 239 0.93 -3.55 6.17
CA ILE A 239 0.88 -2.10 6.02
C ILE A 239 2.15 -1.50 6.63
N PRO A 240 2.98 -0.79 5.85
CA PRO A 240 4.12 -0.07 6.40
C PRO A 240 3.70 0.90 7.50
N THR A 241 4.44 0.95 8.61
CA THR A 241 4.10 1.77 9.78
C THR A 241 3.89 3.25 9.42
N ARG A 242 4.65 3.79 8.47
CA ARG A 242 4.45 5.17 8.01
C ARG A 242 3.10 5.41 7.32
N TYR A 243 2.55 4.43 6.63
CA TYR A 243 1.20 4.51 6.04
C TYR A 243 0.11 4.33 7.10
N TYR A 244 0.39 3.49 8.11
CA TYR A 244 -0.47 3.41 9.29
C TYR A 244 -0.60 4.78 9.98
N CYS A 245 0.52 5.46 10.27
CA CYS A 245 0.50 6.82 10.83
C CYS A 245 -0.28 7.80 9.96
N GLN A 246 -0.12 7.75 8.64
CA GLN A 246 -0.87 8.57 7.69
C GLN A 246 -2.37 8.35 7.83
N MET A 247 -2.81 7.10 7.86
CA MET A 247 -4.24 6.76 7.96
C MET A 247 -4.83 7.11 9.32
N GLN A 248 -4.07 6.96 10.42
CA GLN A 248 -4.53 7.40 11.73
C GLN A 248 -4.72 8.93 11.78
N LEU A 249 -3.81 9.71 11.18
CA LEU A 249 -3.99 11.15 11.02
C LEU A 249 -5.23 11.47 10.18
N GLN A 250 -5.44 10.77 9.07
CA GLN A 250 -6.63 10.99 8.22
C GLN A 250 -7.93 10.70 8.99
N ALA A 251 -7.97 9.60 9.74
CA ALA A 251 -9.12 9.23 10.54
C ALA A 251 -9.41 10.27 11.64
N GLU A 252 -8.36 10.82 12.26
CA GLU A 252 -8.46 11.88 13.27
C GLU A 252 -8.97 13.18 12.66
N VAL A 253 -8.35 13.65 11.57
CA VAL A 253 -8.71 14.92 10.91
C VAL A 253 -10.14 14.91 10.35
N CYS A 254 -10.53 13.80 9.73
CA CYS A 254 -11.82 13.64 9.08
C CYS A 254 -12.93 13.19 10.05
N ASP A 255 -12.55 12.78 11.27
CA ASP A 255 -13.45 12.24 12.29
C ASP A 255 -14.25 11.04 11.75
N VAL A 256 -13.54 10.06 11.24
CA VAL A 256 -14.09 8.81 10.71
C VAL A 256 -13.56 7.60 11.51
N GLU A 257 -14.29 6.48 11.47
CA GLU A 257 -13.97 5.30 12.29
C GLU A 257 -13.02 4.32 11.60
N ALA A 258 -12.82 4.44 10.28
CA ALA A 258 -11.92 3.55 9.56
C ALA A 258 -11.43 4.14 8.23
N VAL A 259 -10.29 3.63 7.77
CA VAL A 259 -9.71 3.89 6.46
C VAL A 259 -9.50 2.55 5.75
N GLU A 260 -9.91 2.43 4.51
CA GLU A 260 -9.62 1.30 3.65
C GLU A 260 -8.26 1.50 3.00
N TYR A 261 -7.28 0.70 3.40
CA TYR A 261 -5.97 0.65 2.75
C TYR A 261 -6.05 -0.22 1.51
N VAL A 262 -5.59 0.30 0.38
CA VAL A 262 -5.58 -0.38 -0.91
C VAL A 262 -4.21 -0.27 -1.53
N GLU A 263 -3.55 -1.38 -1.75
CA GLU A 263 -2.25 -1.41 -2.39
C GLU A 263 -2.28 -2.32 -3.62
N VAL A 264 -1.92 -1.75 -4.77
CA VAL A 264 -2.01 -2.44 -6.05
C VAL A 264 -0.70 -2.33 -6.81
N SER A 265 -0.08 -3.47 -7.07
CA SER A 265 1.05 -3.56 -7.99
C SER A 265 0.55 -3.82 -9.40
N PHE A 266 0.87 -2.92 -10.31
CA PHE A 266 0.48 -3.02 -11.71
C PHE A 266 1.63 -3.52 -12.59
N GLY A 267 1.27 -4.28 -13.64
CA GLY A 267 2.09 -4.43 -14.83
C GLY A 267 1.50 -3.59 -15.95
N ALA A 268 2.34 -3.03 -16.77
CA ALA A 268 1.92 -2.27 -17.95
C ALA A 268 2.75 -2.69 -19.16
N VAL A 269 2.09 -2.91 -20.28
CA VAL A 269 2.71 -3.30 -21.54
C VAL A 269 2.31 -2.28 -22.61
N PRO A 270 3.27 -1.70 -23.35
CA PRO A 270 2.95 -0.88 -24.51
C PRO A 270 1.98 -1.60 -25.45
N GLN A 271 1.02 -0.87 -26.01
CA GLN A 271 -0.08 -1.48 -26.78
C GLN A 271 0.42 -2.33 -27.95
N ASP A 272 1.51 -1.93 -28.62
CA ASP A 272 2.13 -2.64 -29.74
C ASP A 272 2.82 -3.97 -29.34
N LYS A 273 3.03 -4.20 -28.04
CA LYS A 273 3.69 -5.39 -27.47
C LYS A 273 2.76 -6.30 -26.67
N VAL A 274 1.46 -6.00 -26.67
CA VAL A 274 0.48 -6.77 -25.88
C VAL A 274 0.30 -8.17 -26.46
N SER A 275 0.38 -9.19 -25.60
CA SER A 275 0.09 -10.59 -25.91
C SER A 275 -1.01 -11.15 -24.99
N ASN A 276 -1.49 -12.36 -25.28
CA ASN A 276 -2.45 -13.05 -24.42
C ASN A 276 -1.89 -13.42 -23.04
N ASP A 277 -0.59 -13.36 -22.84
CA ASP A 277 0.05 -13.70 -21.56
C ASP A 277 -0.43 -12.78 -20.43
N ILE A 278 -0.81 -11.56 -20.76
CA ILE A 278 -1.36 -10.59 -19.80
C ILE A 278 -2.59 -11.15 -19.06
N LEU A 279 -3.36 -12.04 -19.67
CA LEU A 279 -4.55 -12.67 -19.09
C LEU A 279 -4.20 -13.66 -17.98
N THR A 280 -3.05 -14.32 -18.10
CA THR A 280 -2.54 -15.26 -17.09
C THR A 280 -1.72 -14.56 -16.01
N MET A 281 -1.15 -13.41 -16.33
CA MET A 281 -0.38 -12.58 -15.39
C MET A 281 -1.27 -11.80 -14.43
N SER A 282 -2.51 -11.46 -14.82
CA SER A 282 -3.41 -10.68 -13.98
C SER A 282 -3.96 -11.50 -12.82
N LYS A 283 -3.71 -11.06 -11.59
CA LYS A 283 -4.27 -11.67 -10.37
C LYS A 283 -5.71 -11.19 -10.04
N LYS A 284 -6.26 -10.29 -10.83
CA LYS A 284 -7.64 -9.80 -10.69
C LYS A 284 -8.40 -9.96 -12.01
N PRO A 285 -9.73 -10.03 -11.98
CA PRO A 285 -10.53 -10.34 -13.17
C PRO A 285 -10.63 -9.19 -14.17
N TYR A 286 -9.84 -8.13 -14.00
CA TYR A 286 -9.89 -6.94 -14.82
C TYR A 286 -8.52 -6.57 -15.41
N ILE A 287 -8.58 -5.98 -16.58
CA ILE A 287 -7.50 -5.32 -17.32
C ILE A 287 -8.04 -4.00 -17.85
N GLY A 288 -7.17 -3.12 -18.32
CA GLY A 288 -7.59 -1.90 -18.97
C GLY A 288 -6.44 -1.21 -19.68
N LYS A 289 -6.73 -0.03 -20.20
CA LYS A 289 -5.78 0.78 -20.96
C LYS A 289 -5.68 2.18 -20.37
N VAL A 290 -4.48 2.70 -20.32
CA VAL A 290 -4.21 4.11 -20.03
C VAL A 290 -3.51 4.73 -21.21
N CYS A 291 -3.98 5.91 -21.62
CA CYS A 291 -3.38 6.70 -22.67
C CYS A 291 -2.93 8.05 -22.12
N VAL A 292 -1.81 8.56 -22.63
CA VAL A 292 -1.46 9.97 -22.54
C VAL A 292 -1.98 10.64 -23.81
N VAL A 293 -2.82 11.64 -23.66
CA VAL A 293 -3.55 12.25 -24.76
C VAL A 293 -3.26 13.75 -24.81
N ALA A 294 -2.96 14.26 -25.99
CA ALA A 294 -2.97 15.69 -26.33
C ALA A 294 -4.30 16.04 -26.99
N LYS A 295 -4.76 17.28 -26.80
CA LYS A 295 -5.99 17.76 -27.42
C LYS A 295 -5.90 17.68 -28.94
N ASP A 296 -4.74 18.09 -29.49
CA ASP A 296 -4.38 17.99 -30.89
C ASP A 296 -2.85 17.88 -31.05
N SER A 297 -2.35 17.78 -32.28
CA SER A 297 -0.92 17.63 -32.55
C SER A 297 -0.08 18.85 -32.20
N THR A 298 -0.70 19.99 -31.91
CA THR A 298 -0.03 21.25 -31.54
C THR A 298 -0.05 21.50 -30.06
N THR A 299 -0.77 20.66 -29.28
CA THR A 299 -0.88 20.77 -27.83
C THR A 299 0.49 20.62 -27.18
N GLN A 300 0.82 21.51 -26.25
CA GLN A 300 2.07 21.47 -25.52
C GLN A 300 2.03 20.35 -24.44
N PRO A 301 3.18 19.78 -24.06
CA PRO A 301 3.24 18.70 -23.07
C PRO A 301 2.52 18.98 -21.74
N GLN A 302 2.45 20.24 -21.29
CA GLN A 302 1.74 20.65 -20.09
C GLN A 302 0.21 20.50 -20.19
N ASP A 303 -0.33 20.41 -21.40
CA ASP A 303 -1.76 20.25 -21.64
C ASP A 303 -2.16 18.80 -21.88
N TYR A 304 -1.22 17.86 -21.71
CA TYR A 304 -1.52 16.44 -21.80
C TYR A 304 -2.42 15.99 -20.64
N GLN A 305 -3.24 15.00 -20.92
CA GLN A 305 -4.10 14.36 -19.93
C GLN A 305 -4.00 12.84 -19.98
N TYR A 306 -4.26 12.19 -18.86
CA TYR A 306 -4.49 10.74 -18.85
C TYR A 306 -5.94 10.45 -19.27
N ALA A 307 -6.10 9.47 -20.14
CA ALA A 307 -7.39 8.89 -20.47
C ALA A 307 -7.37 7.41 -20.08
N TYR A 308 -8.38 7.00 -19.34
CA TYR A 308 -8.52 5.66 -18.79
C TYR A 308 -9.68 4.95 -19.47
N SER A 309 -9.45 3.71 -19.89
CA SER A 309 -10.55 2.87 -20.41
C SER A 309 -11.46 2.43 -19.26
N PRO A 310 -12.67 1.97 -19.58
CA PRO A 310 -13.43 1.14 -18.65
C PRO A 310 -12.63 -0.09 -18.20
N LEU A 311 -13.03 -0.70 -17.10
CA LEU A 311 -12.53 -2.00 -16.68
C LEU A 311 -13.03 -3.09 -17.64
N PHE A 312 -12.13 -3.79 -18.30
CA PHE A 312 -12.47 -4.92 -19.15
C PHE A 312 -12.23 -6.25 -18.41
N PRO A 313 -13.09 -7.26 -18.60
CA PRO A 313 -12.80 -8.59 -18.07
C PRO A 313 -11.45 -9.12 -18.58
N ALA A 314 -10.67 -9.77 -17.75
CA ALA A 314 -9.41 -10.42 -18.13
C ALA A 314 -9.66 -11.71 -18.94
N THR A 315 -10.28 -11.58 -20.08
CA THR A 315 -10.62 -12.63 -21.05
C THR A 315 -10.10 -12.27 -22.44
N ARG A 316 -10.03 -13.23 -23.35
CA ARG A 316 -9.61 -12.96 -24.73
C ARG A 316 -10.48 -11.89 -25.40
N LYS A 317 -11.81 -11.93 -25.17
CA LYS A 317 -12.72 -10.90 -25.68
C LYS A 317 -12.45 -9.57 -25.04
N GLY A 318 -12.36 -9.49 -23.70
CA GLY A 318 -12.09 -8.25 -22.98
C GLY A 318 -10.73 -7.64 -23.36
N LEU A 319 -9.71 -8.48 -23.61
CA LEU A 319 -8.41 -7.98 -24.10
C LEU A 319 -8.52 -7.37 -25.50
N LYS A 320 -9.29 -8.00 -26.40
CA LYS A 320 -9.55 -7.43 -27.73
C LYS A 320 -10.27 -6.08 -27.60
N ASP A 321 -11.35 -6.02 -26.83
CA ASP A 321 -12.14 -4.81 -26.62
C ASP A 321 -11.26 -3.69 -25.96
N CYS A 322 -10.37 -4.06 -25.03
CA CYS A 322 -9.41 -3.15 -24.41
C CYS A 322 -8.39 -2.57 -25.40
N ILE A 323 -7.85 -3.40 -26.29
CA ILE A 323 -6.89 -2.94 -27.31
C ILE A 323 -7.60 -2.02 -28.32
N GLU A 324 -8.81 -2.33 -28.72
CA GLU A 324 -9.62 -1.55 -29.68
C GLU A 324 -10.15 -0.24 -29.08
N TRP A 325 -10.24 -0.15 -27.74
CA TRP A 325 -10.67 1.08 -27.08
C TRP A 325 -9.73 2.24 -27.40
N THR A 326 -10.29 3.41 -27.64
CA THR A 326 -9.57 4.66 -27.90
C THR A 326 -10.19 5.82 -27.14
N SER A 327 -9.44 6.87 -26.96
CA SER A 327 -9.87 8.15 -26.38
C SER A 327 -9.93 9.22 -27.44
N GLU A 328 -10.64 10.31 -27.16
CA GLU A 328 -10.61 11.53 -27.96
C GLU A 328 -9.24 12.22 -27.86
N GLY A 329 -8.82 12.90 -28.94
CA GLY A 329 -7.54 13.59 -29.03
C GLY A 329 -6.43 12.74 -29.66
N VAL A 330 -5.21 13.27 -29.62
CA VAL A 330 -4.02 12.62 -30.21
C VAL A 330 -3.35 11.77 -29.11
N ILE A 331 -3.32 10.46 -29.32
CA ILE A 331 -2.67 9.54 -28.37
C ILE A 331 -1.16 9.63 -28.54
N MET A 332 -0.48 10.09 -27.51
CA MET A 332 0.97 10.22 -27.43
C MET A 332 1.62 8.94 -26.88
N GLU A 333 0.96 8.26 -25.96
CA GLU A 333 1.40 7.01 -25.36
C GLU A 333 0.16 6.16 -25.01
N SER A 334 0.27 4.84 -25.15
CA SER A 334 -0.79 3.90 -24.81
C SER A 334 -0.21 2.63 -24.23
N SER A 335 -0.72 2.22 -23.06
CA SER A 335 -0.31 1.01 -22.37
C SER A 335 -1.52 0.24 -21.86
N VAL A 336 -1.49 -1.08 -22.01
CA VAL A 336 -2.46 -2.00 -21.38
C VAL A 336 -1.90 -2.44 -20.05
N TRP A 337 -2.70 -2.24 -19.01
CA TRP A 337 -2.33 -2.61 -17.65
C TRP A 337 -3.04 -3.88 -17.19
N TYR A 338 -2.42 -4.55 -16.21
CA TYR A 338 -2.95 -5.71 -15.49
C TYR A 338 -2.50 -5.67 -14.03
N VAL A 339 -3.20 -6.37 -13.16
CA VAL A 339 -2.88 -6.42 -11.74
C VAL A 339 -1.87 -7.53 -11.47
N LYS A 340 -0.65 -7.19 -11.10
CA LYS A 340 0.41 -8.13 -10.68
C LYS A 340 0.17 -8.63 -9.27
N ASP A 341 -0.23 -7.73 -8.38
CA ASP A 341 -0.54 -8.08 -7.00
C ASP A 341 -1.53 -7.10 -6.39
N TRP A 342 -2.20 -7.54 -5.31
CA TRP A 342 -3.27 -6.81 -4.66
C TRP A 342 -3.29 -7.09 -3.17
N PHE A 343 -3.32 -6.04 -2.39
CA PHE A 343 -3.57 -6.11 -0.96
C PHE A 343 -4.58 -5.03 -0.55
N ASN A 344 -5.56 -5.37 0.26
CA ASN A 344 -6.42 -4.38 0.90
C ASN A 344 -6.75 -4.80 2.33
N GLN A 345 -6.90 -3.80 3.18
CA GLN A 345 -7.20 -4.01 4.58
C GLN A 345 -7.94 -2.81 5.16
N THR A 346 -8.98 -3.05 5.95
CA THR A 346 -9.59 -2.01 6.77
C THR A 346 -8.70 -1.68 7.96
N VAL A 347 -8.41 -0.40 8.15
CA VAL A 347 -7.63 0.12 9.29
C VAL A 347 -8.58 0.94 10.16
N PRO A 348 -8.94 0.46 11.36
CA PRO A 348 -9.77 1.21 12.27
C PRO A 348 -9.00 2.40 12.86
N ARG A 349 -9.74 3.46 13.23
CA ARG A 349 -9.19 4.57 14.00
C ARG A 349 -8.76 4.09 15.37
N ASN A 350 -7.52 4.36 15.72
CA ASN A 350 -6.96 4.04 17.02
C ASN A 350 -6.75 5.32 17.85
N ARG A 351 -7.71 5.65 18.69
CA ARG A 351 -7.67 6.85 19.54
C ARG A 351 -6.56 6.76 20.58
N ARG A 352 -6.31 5.57 21.12
CA ARG A 352 -5.21 5.37 22.07
C ARG A 352 -3.85 5.64 21.43
N TRP A 353 -3.62 5.09 20.22
CA TRP A 353 -2.40 5.40 19.47
C TRP A 353 -2.26 6.91 19.20
N TRP A 354 -3.38 7.56 18.87
CA TRP A 354 -3.36 9.00 18.67
C TRP A 354 -2.95 9.74 19.93
N ASP A 355 -3.50 9.41 21.09
CA ASP A 355 -3.21 10.04 22.37
C ASP A 355 -1.77 9.75 22.85
N ASP A 356 -1.29 8.52 22.65
CA ASP A 356 0.02 8.07 23.16
C ASP A 356 1.18 8.41 22.21
N VAL A 357 0.95 8.49 20.89
CA VAL A 357 2.00 8.65 19.87
C VAL A 357 1.71 9.83 18.95
N GLY A 358 0.57 9.86 18.29
CA GLY A 358 0.29 10.82 17.22
C GLY A 358 0.23 12.27 17.71
N TYR A 359 -0.53 12.55 18.75
CA TYR A 359 -0.66 13.89 19.30
C TYR A 359 0.64 14.41 19.94
N PRO A 360 1.36 13.65 20.77
CA PRO A 360 2.67 14.05 21.25
C PRO A 360 3.67 14.39 20.12
N ALA A 361 3.76 13.53 19.11
CA ALA A 361 4.63 13.77 17.95
C ALA A 361 4.25 15.06 17.19
N TYR A 362 2.94 15.32 17.01
CA TYR A 362 2.47 16.59 16.44
C TYR A 362 2.90 17.80 17.25
N VAL A 363 2.78 17.75 18.57
CA VAL A 363 3.16 18.87 19.47
C VAL A 363 4.65 19.13 19.42
N GLU A 364 5.47 18.10 19.60
CA GLU A 364 6.93 18.18 19.57
C GLU A 364 7.43 18.72 18.21
N PHE A 365 6.90 18.16 17.12
CA PHE A 365 7.25 18.61 15.77
C PHE A 365 7.05 20.13 15.58
N TRP A 366 5.91 20.66 16.00
CA TRP A 366 5.68 22.11 15.83
C TRP A 366 6.51 22.97 16.75
N GLN A 367 6.88 22.49 17.94
CA GLN A 367 7.84 23.16 18.80
C GLN A 367 9.22 23.25 18.11
N ASP A 368 9.66 22.17 17.50
CA ASP A 368 10.92 22.13 16.75
C ASP A 368 10.90 23.03 15.51
N VAL A 369 9.81 23.02 14.76
CA VAL A 369 9.63 23.93 13.62
C VAL A 369 9.69 25.40 14.07
N GLU A 370 9.03 25.75 15.18
CA GLU A 370 9.07 27.13 15.71
C GLU A 370 10.46 27.53 16.19
N ALA A 371 11.20 26.61 16.82
CA ALA A 371 12.59 26.82 17.19
C ALA A 371 13.49 27.01 15.96
N ALA A 372 13.34 26.12 14.96
CA ALA A 372 14.10 26.16 13.73
C ALA A 372 13.81 27.41 12.88
N ARG A 373 12.57 27.89 12.83
CA ARG A 373 12.20 29.12 12.12
C ARG A 373 12.89 30.39 12.71
N LYS A 374 13.30 30.35 13.96
CA LYS A 374 14.12 31.42 14.59
C LYS A 374 15.57 31.32 14.17
N ASP A 375 16.05 30.17 13.76
CA ASP A 375 17.41 29.94 13.29
C ASP A 375 17.63 30.55 11.90
N LYS A 376 18.68 31.36 11.75
CA LYS A 376 19.01 32.05 10.49
C LYS A 376 19.36 31.06 9.35
N ARG A 377 19.80 29.84 9.69
CA ARG A 377 20.18 28.81 8.70
C ARG A 377 19.04 28.44 7.72
N TYR A 378 17.80 28.54 8.16
CA TYR A 378 16.62 28.20 7.34
C TYR A 378 16.08 29.37 6.50
N LYS A 379 16.69 30.60 6.62
CA LYS A 379 16.16 31.80 5.97
C LYS A 379 16.69 32.07 4.54
N THR A 380 17.55 31.22 4.00
CA THR A 380 18.38 31.61 2.86
C THR A 380 18.16 30.89 1.54
N LYS A 381 17.22 29.95 1.42
CA LYS A 381 16.90 29.34 0.11
C LYS A 381 15.40 29.08 -0.04
N PRO A 382 14.74 29.64 -1.08
CA PRO A 382 13.43 29.16 -1.49
C PRO A 382 13.58 27.73 -2.01
N LEU A 383 12.93 26.78 -1.36
CA LEU A 383 12.84 25.41 -1.84
C LEU A 383 11.72 25.31 -2.89
N PHE A 384 12.04 25.66 -4.14
CA PHE A 384 11.50 24.89 -5.24
C PHE A 384 12.39 23.64 -5.36
N VAL A 385 12.10 22.65 -4.55
CA VAL A 385 12.53 21.30 -4.82
C VAL A 385 11.36 20.68 -5.53
N GLU A 386 11.49 20.37 -6.83
CA GLU A 386 10.84 19.15 -7.32
C GLU A 386 11.05 18.14 -6.20
N GLU A 387 9.97 17.57 -5.66
CA GLU A 387 10.12 16.55 -4.60
C GLU A 387 11.18 15.59 -5.11
N PRO A 388 12.29 15.40 -4.39
CA PRO A 388 13.26 14.42 -4.83
C PRO A 388 12.49 13.11 -4.98
N ASP A 389 12.71 12.42 -6.10
CA ASP A 389 12.28 11.04 -6.24
C ASP A 389 12.84 10.30 -5.03
N VAL A 390 12.11 10.26 -3.94
CA VAL A 390 12.46 9.43 -2.77
C VAL A 390 12.19 8.03 -3.24
N GLU A 391 13.21 7.43 -3.84
CA GLU A 391 13.23 5.99 -4.01
C GLU A 391 12.94 5.40 -2.63
N PRO A 392 11.94 4.52 -2.49
CA PRO A 392 11.76 3.81 -1.24
C PRO A 392 13.08 3.10 -0.97
N ASP A 393 13.64 3.31 0.23
CA ASP A 393 14.87 2.68 0.71
C ASP A 393 14.88 1.20 0.31
N VAL A 394 15.63 0.89 -0.73
CA VAL A 394 16.16 -0.45 -0.92
C VAL A 394 17.31 -0.50 0.07
N GLU A 395 17.12 -1.19 1.19
CA GLU A 395 18.24 -1.52 2.06
C GLU A 395 19.35 -2.11 1.19
N PRO A 396 20.58 -1.60 1.26
CA PRO A 396 21.69 -2.17 0.51
C PRO A 396 21.83 -3.61 0.97
N ILE A 397 21.74 -4.54 0.03
CA ILE A 397 22.15 -5.93 0.25
C ILE A 397 23.64 -5.86 0.56
N GLU A 398 24.00 -5.87 1.85
CA GLU A 398 25.38 -6.11 2.26
C GLU A 398 25.74 -7.53 1.80
N GLY A 399 26.67 -7.63 0.86
CA GLY A 399 27.27 -8.88 0.45
C GLY A 399 27.44 -9.10 -1.05
N SER A 400 28.14 -8.21 -1.73
CA SER A 400 28.89 -8.60 -2.93
C SER A 400 30.37 -8.30 -2.65
N GLU A 401 31.08 -9.34 -2.22
CA GLU A 401 32.54 -9.33 -2.24
C GLU A 401 33.00 -9.04 -3.66
N GLU A 402 33.74 -7.96 -3.82
CA GLU A 402 34.52 -7.67 -5.01
C GLU A 402 35.52 -8.81 -5.20
N LEU A 403 35.32 -9.60 -6.25
CA LEU A 403 36.38 -10.47 -6.77
C LEU A 403 37.32 -9.59 -7.58
N GLU A 404 38.47 -9.29 -6.99
CA GLU A 404 39.62 -8.72 -7.68
C GLU A 404 39.99 -9.58 -8.91
N GLU A 405 40.01 -8.95 -10.07
CA GLU A 405 40.67 -9.45 -11.25
C GLU A 405 42.18 -9.59 -10.98
N THR A 406 42.69 -10.81 -10.95
CA THR A 406 44.12 -11.06 -11.17
C THR A 406 44.34 -11.77 -12.50
N ASP A 407 45.15 -11.10 -13.31
CA ASP A 407 45.68 -11.48 -14.62
C ASP A 407 46.41 -12.82 -14.67
N HIS A 408 46.24 -13.44 -15.87
CA HIS A 408 47.16 -14.34 -16.56
C HIS A 408 47.78 -15.52 -15.84
N ILE A 409 47.56 -16.67 -16.42
CA ILE A 409 48.59 -17.52 -17.05
C ILE A 409 47.91 -18.61 -17.92
N SER A 410 48.37 -18.68 -19.18
CA SER A 410 48.13 -19.71 -20.16
C SER A 410 48.84 -21.05 -19.77
N VAL A 411 48.36 -22.17 -20.22
CA VAL A 411 49.05 -23.20 -21.03
C VAL A 411 48.34 -24.57 -20.95
N ASP A 412 48.02 -25.07 -22.15
CA ASP A 412 48.02 -26.43 -22.69
C ASP A 412 47.26 -27.62 -22.06
N SER A 413 46.37 -28.11 -22.93
CA SER A 413 46.21 -29.49 -23.43
C SER A 413 46.25 -30.67 -22.43
N GLU A 414 45.24 -31.49 -22.43
CA GLU A 414 45.24 -32.82 -23.03
C GLU A 414 43.88 -33.55 -22.89
N VAL A 415 43.67 -34.34 -23.91
CA VAL A 415 42.55 -35.22 -24.21
C VAL A 415 42.49 -36.40 -23.26
N ALA A 416 41.31 -36.85 -22.83
CA ALA A 416 40.97 -38.28 -22.70
C ALA A 416 39.47 -38.51 -22.71
N THR A 417 39.05 -39.24 -23.66
CA THR A 417 37.80 -39.97 -23.84
C THR A 417 37.66 -41.07 -22.80
N ASP A 418 36.42 -41.33 -22.35
CA ASP A 418 35.82 -42.68 -22.31
C ASP A 418 34.36 -42.61 -21.88
N ASP A 419 33.60 -43.01 -22.72
CA ASP A 419 32.52 -43.95 -22.99
C ASP A 419 32.13 -44.84 -21.79
N HIS A 420 30.84 -44.82 -21.43
CA HIS A 420 30.05 -46.04 -21.18
C HIS A 420 28.54 -45.78 -21.06
N THR A 421 27.88 -46.31 -22.05
CA THR A 421 26.49 -46.74 -22.18
C THR A 421 25.97 -47.62 -21.03
N SER A 422 24.66 -47.48 -20.74
CA SER A 422 23.62 -48.56 -20.75
C SER A 422 22.36 -48.04 -20.05
N VAL A 423 21.27 -47.90 -20.72
CA VAL A 423 20.25 -48.87 -21.16
C VAL A 423 19.18 -49.21 -20.12
N VAL A 424 17.95 -48.71 -20.43
CA VAL A 424 16.61 -49.32 -20.38
C VAL A 424 15.98 -49.74 -19.02
N SER A 425 14.79 -49.27 -18.70
CA SER A 425 13.56 -50.02 -18.93
C SER A 425 12.29 -49.24 -18.58
N GLU A 426 11.35 -49.34 -19.50
CA GLU A 426 9.96 -49.03 -19.40
C GLU A 426 9.23 -49.89 -18.37
N THR A 427 8.19 -49.39 -17.73
CA THR A 427 6.93 -50.16 -17.62
C THR A 427 5.74 -49.21 -17.53
N ASN A 428 4.89 -49.34 -18.50
CA ASN A 428 3.48 -48.98 -18.49
C ASN A 428 2.72 -49.75 -17.41
N ASP A 429 1.73 -49.11 -16.80
CA ASP A 429 0.46 -49.79 -16.58
C ASP A 429 -0.70 -48.74 -16.54
N ALA A 430 -1.62 -48.97 -17.47
CA ALA A 430 -2.90 -48.31 -17.61
C ALA A 430 -3.99 -49.20 -16.98
N ILE A 431 -4.85 -48.62 -16.22
CA ILE A 431 -6.23 -49.10 -15.90
C ILE A 431 -7.03 -47.83 -15.62
N GLY A 432 -8.10 -47.43 -16.28
CA GLY A 432 -9.26 -48.23 -16.74
C GLY A 432 -10.47 -47.41 -16.33
N VAL A 433 -11.21 -46.98 -17.31
CA VAL A 433 -12.47 -46.23 -17.36
C VAL A 433 -13.56 -46.87 -16.48
N GLU A 434 -14.40 -46.07 -15.85
CA GLU A 434 -15.83 -46.26 -15.87
C GLU A 434 -16.58 -44.93 -15.66
N SER A 435 -17.44 -44.66 -16.61
CA SER A 435 -18.48 -43.66 -16.67
C SER A 435 -19.73 -44.15 -15.95
N ASP A 436 -20.39 -43.34 -15.18
CA ASP A 436 -21.81 -43.46 -14.90
C ASP A 436 -22.52 -42.12 -15.08
N GLU A 437 -23.29 -42.10 -16.13
CA GLU A 437 -24.41 -41.16 -16.36
C GLU A 437 -25.55 -41.51 -15.40
N CYS A 438 -26.16 -40.53 -14.80
CA CYS A 438 -27.56 -40.65 -14.37
C CYS A 438 -28.30 -39.33 -14.52
N GLU A 439 -29.38 -39.49 -15.20
CA GLU A 439 -30.37 -38.59 -15.77
C GLU A 439 -31.06 -37.62 -14.81
N ALA A 440 -31.62 -36.63 -15.47
CA ALA A 440 -32.55 -35.62 -15.03
C ALA A 440 -33.84 -36.12 -14.38
N SER A 441 -34.36 -35.32 -13.46
CA SER A 441 -35.81 -35.11 -13.35
C SER A 441 -36.13 -33.84 -12.58
N SER A 442 -36.74 -32.88 -13.26
CA SER A 442 -37.57 -31.84 -12.64
C SER A 442 -38.91 -32.50 -12.22
N PRO A 443 -39.60 -31.91 -11.26
CA PRO A 443 -40.96 -31.46 -11.64
C PRO A 443 -41.35 -30.08 -11.08
N ASP A 444 -42.27 -29.51 -11.83
CA ASP A 444 -43.03 -28.29 -11.69
C ASP A 444 -43.84 -28.13 -10.38
N SER A 445 -44.23 -26.86 -10.18
CA SER A 445 -45.46 -26.31 -9.64
C SER A 445 -45.75 -26.44 -8.12
N GLU A 446 -45.75 -25.39 -7.39
CA GLU A 446 -46.84 -24.49 -7.01
C GLU A 446 -46.31 -23.17 -6.41
#